data_27f2b5cba251e5df5fb4f99299001c6c
#
_entry.id   27f2b5cba251e5df5fb4f99299001c6c
#
_cell.length_a   1.000
_cell.length_b   1.000
_cell.length_c   1.000
_cell.angle_alpha   90.00
_cell.angle_beta   90.00
_cell.angle_gamma   90.00
#
_symmetry.space_group_name_H-M   'P 1'
#
loop_
_entity.id
_entity.type
_entity.pdbx_description
1 polymer ?
#
loop_
_entity_poly.entity_id
_entity_poly.type
_entity_poly.pdbx_seq_one_letter_code
_entity_poly.pdbx_strand_id
1 'polypeptide(L)'
;MEYQHSLAARKAGLDMPETRLFPSKNGAGYFGIKRFDRRGGLKIHTHTACGLLHASHRFPSLDYENLIRLTASLTQDKREVERMVRLMIFNVKAGNQDDHSKNFSFCMDAEHRWHLSPAYDLTPCTGINGEHCSTVNGKGRNITDADLIKAAAVGGIGARKVKEMIEQVVEALRKLSKPY
;
A
#
# COMPACT_ATOMS: atom_id res chain seq x y z
N MET A 1 15.98 5.90 4.29
CA MET A 1 15.04 4.78 4.58
C MET A 1 13.92 4.74 3.56
N GLU A 2 13.07 5.77 3.42
CA GLU A 2 11.91 5.82 2.51
C GLU A 2 12.25 5.51 1.05
N TYR A 3 13.34 6.09 0.50
CA TYR A 3 13.81 5.78 -0.87
C TYR A 3 14.10 4.30 -1.08
N GLN A 4 14.74 3.64 -0.12
CA GLN A 4 15.04 2.21 -0.23
C GLN A 4 13.78 1.36 -0.25
N HIS A 5 12.78 1.71 0.59
CA HIS A 5 11.48 1.02 0.60
C HIS A 5 10.71 1.24 -0.70
N SER A 6 10.80 2.41 -1.31
CA SER A 6 10.19 2.65 -2.62
C SER A 6 10.80 1.76 -3.73
N LEU A 7 12.10 1.50 -3.67
CA LEU A 7 12.77 0.56 -4.59
C LEU A 7 12.35 -0.89 -4.33
N ALA A 8 12.23 -1.28 -3.05
CA ALA A 8 11.75 -2.61 -2.72
C ALA A 8 10.28 -2.81 -3.12
N ALA A 9 9.44 -1.80 -2.94
CA ALA A 9 8.03 -1.84 -3.35
C ALA A 9 7.90 -2.13 -4.86
N ARG A 10 8.69 -1.45 -5.70
CA ARG A 10 8.74 -1.77 -7.15
C ARG A 10 9.20 -3.19 -7.43
N LYS A 11 10.26 -3.67 -6.74
CA LYS A 11 10.75 -5.05 -6.90
C LYS A 11 9.73 -6.08 -6.43
N ALA A 12 8.92 -5.73 -5.43
CA ALA A 12 7.81 -6.54 -4.95
C ALA A 12 6.59 -6.51 -5.89
N GLY A 13 6.66 -5.77 -7.01
CA GLY A 13 5.58 -5.67 -7.99
C GLY A 13 4.46 -4.70 -7.60
N LEU A 14 4.70 -3.77 -6.66
CA LEU A 14 3.77 -2.67 -6.42
C LEU A 14 3.88 -1.63 -7.54
N ASP A 15 2.74 -1.10 -7.95
CA ASP A 15 2.70 0.11 -8.75
C ASP A 15 3.12 1.30 -7.88
N MET A 16 4.32 1.81 -8.15
CA MET A 16 4.95 2.86 -7.37
C MET A 16 5.37 4.01 -8.30
N PRO A 17 5.03 5.27 -8.02
CA PRO A 17 5.48 6.39 -8.84
C PRO A 17 7.01 6.46 -8.89
N GLU A 18 7.54 7.17 -9.88
CA GLU A 18 8.96 7.46 -9.96
C GLU A 18 9.44 8.14 -8.67
N THR A 19 10.54 7.63 -8.10
CA THR A 19 11.14 8.17 -6.88
C THR A 19 12.60 8.52 -7.13
N ARG A 20 13.08 9.56 -6.45
CA ARG A 20 14.44 10.04 -6.56
C ARG A 20 14.98 10.44 -5.20
N LEU A 21 16.26 10.17 -4.97
CA LEU A 21 17.01 10.72 -3.86
C LEU A 21 17.82 11.91 -4.37
N PHE A 22 17.49 13.10 -3.92
CA PHE A 22 18.23 14.32 -4.25
C PHE A 22 19.41 14.47 -3.28
N PRO A 23 20.61 14.80 -3.78
CA PRO A 23 21.77 14.92 -2.92
C PRO A 23 21.61 16.04 -1.89
N SER A 24 22.20 15.86 -0.72
CA SER A 24 22.32 16.87 0.33
C SER A 24 23.79 17.03 0.70
N LYS A 25 24.18 18.26 1.08
CA LYS A 25 25.56 18.53 1.57
C LYS A 25 25.81 17.89 2.94
N ASN A 26 24.78 17.77 3.77
CA ASN A 26 24.89 17.42 5.18
C ASN A 26 24.00 16.21 5.57
N GLY A 27 23.87 15.20 4.71
CA GLY A 27 23.06 14.03 5.07
C GLY A 27 22.76 13.10 3.91
N ALA A 28 21.89 12.13 4.16
CA ALA A 28 21.53 11.07 3.23
C ALA A 28 20.79 11.56 1.95
N GLY A 29 20.40 12.83 1.89
CA GLY A 29 19.65 13.41 0.78
C GLY A 29 18.15 13.58 1.08
N TYR A 30 17.45 14.17 0.10
CA TYR A 30 16.02 14.42 0.18
C TYR A 30 15.27 13.42 -0.71
N PHE A 31 14.32 12.73 -0.13
CA PHE A 31 13.43 11.85 -0.89
C PHE A 31 12.42 12.67 -1.69
N GLY A 32 12.24 12.31 -2.95
CA GLY A 32 11.21 12.87 -3.82
C GLY A 32 10.44 11.77 -4.50
N ILE A 33 9.13 11.94 -4.59
CA ILE A 33 8.20 11.05 -5.28
C ILE A 33 7.38 11.86 -6.28
N LYS A 34 7.24 11.35 -7.51
CA LYS A 34 6.42 11.99 -8.54
C LYS A 34 4.95 11.90 -8.17
N ARG A 35 4.26 13.03 -8.22
CA ARG A 35 2.83 13.07 -7.93
C ARG A 35 2.05 12.30 -8.99
N PHE A 36 1.27 11.32 -8.56
CA PHE A 36 0.39 10.52 -9.43
C PHE A 36 -0.90 11.26 -9.79
N ASP A 37 -1.30 12.23 -8.96
CA ASP A 37 -2.51 13.03 -9.14
C ASP A 37 -2.31 14.24 -10.07
N ARG A 38 -1.20 14.26 -10.83
CA ARG A 38 -0.86 15.29 -11.82
C ARG A 38 -0.32 14.66 -13.09
N ARG A 39 -0.87 15.06 -14.23
CA ARG A 39 -0.39 14.63 -15.56
C ARG A 39 -0.44 15.82 -16.52
N GLY A 40 0.72 16.22 -17.09
CA GLY A 40 0.76 17.29 -18.09
C GLY A 40 0.14 18.62 -17.64
N GLY A 41 0.28 18.99 -16.35
CA GLY A 41 -0.35 20.17 -15.77
C GLY A 41 -1.81 19.99 -15.31
N LEU A 42 -2.46 18.90 -15.71
CA LEU A 42 -3.83 18.58 -15.31
C LEU A 42 -3.87 17.91 -13.92
N LYS A 43 -4.93 18.20 -13.19
CA LYS A 43 -5.27 17.52 -11.93
C LYS A 43 -6.09 16.27 -12.22
N ILE A 44 -5.66 15.12 -11.70
CA ILE A 44 -6.42 13.87 -11.77
C ILE A 44 -7.37 13.83 -10.58
N HIS A 45 -8.65 13.56 -10.83
CA HIS A 45 -9.61 13.40 -9.74
C HIS A 45 -9.21 12.22 -8.86
N THR A 46 -8.99 12.51 -7.58
CA THR A 46 -8.45 11.53 -6.62
C THR A 46 -9.24 11.60 -5.32
N HIS A 47 -9.55 10.45 -4.77
CA HIS A 47 -10.24 10.33 -3.48
C HIS A 47 -9.58 9.28 -2.60
N THR A 48 -9.43 9.57 -1.31
CA THR A 48 -8.88 8.61 -0.35
C THR A 48 -9.96 7.64 0.15
N ALA A 49 -9.56 6.45 0.58
CA ALA A 49 -10.46 5.52 1.27
C ALA A 49 -11.09 6.17 2.52
N CYS A 50 -10.31 7.02 3.21
CA CYS A 50 -10.80 7.85 4.32
C CYS A 50 -12.05 8.66 3.94
N GLY A 51 -12.01 9.36 2.82
CA GLY A 51 -13.14 10.17 2.36
C GLY A 51 -14.28 9.32 1.81
N LEU A 52 -13.99 8.27 1.03
CA LEU A 52 -15.00 7.40 0.42
C LEU A 52 -15.82 6.61 1.46
N LEU A 53 -15.17 6.20 2.55
CA LEU A 53 -15.81 5.41 3.61
C LEU A 53 -16.19 6.25 4.84
N HIS A 54 -15.99 7.59 4.80
CA HIS A 54 -16.16 8.47 5.96
C HIS A 54 -15.42 7.96 7.22
N ALA A 55 -14.25 7.32 6.99
CA ALA A 55 -13.48 6.68 8.05
C ALA A 55 -12.61 7.70 8.80
N SER A 56 -12.45 7.53 10.12
CA SER A 56 -11.47 8.31 10.85
C SER A 56 -10.05 7.91 10.47
N HIS A 57 -9.16 8.91 10.28
CA HIS A 57 -7.73 8.66 10.14
C HIS A 57 -6.98 8.79 11.48
N ARG A 58 -7.64 9.30 12.52
CA ARG A 58 -7.05 9.48 13.86
C ARG A 58 -7.17 8.24 14.72
N PHE A 59 -8.15 7.40 14.43
CA PHE A 59 -8.38 6.15 15.14
C PHE A 59 -8.41 5.00 14.14
N PRO A 60 -7.78 3.85 14.43
CA PRO A 60 -7.90 2.64 13.65
C PRO A 60 -9.38 2.28 13.49
N SER A 61 -9.91 2.38 12.29
CA SER A 61 -11.34 2.19 12.01
C SER A 61 -11.62 1.35 10.77
N LEU A 62 -10.56 0.97 10.05
CA LEU A 62 -10.66 0.14 8.87
C LEU A 62 -9.85 -1.14 9.04
N ASP A 63 -10.30 -2.18 8.39
CA ASP A 63 -9.53 -3.37 8.10
C ASP A 63 -9.19 -3.46 6.61
N TYR A 64 -8.21 -4.27 6.26
CA TYR A 64 -7.85 -4.47 4.86
C TYR A 64 -8.96 -5.18 4.08
N GLU A 65 -9.80 -5.95 4.73
CA GLU A 65 -10.98 -6.55 4.11
C GLU A 65 -11.95 -5.47 3.60
N ASN A 66 -12.11 -4.36 4.33
CA ASN A 66 -12.91 -3.22 3.87
C ASN A 66 -12.25 -2.51 2.68
N LEU A 67 -10.93 -2.32 2.71
CA LEU A 67 -10.19 -1.74 1.58
C LEU A 67 -10.25 -2.62 0.33
N ILE A 68 -10.16 -3.93 0.48
CA ILE A 68 -10.28 -4.91 -0.61
C ILE A 68 -11.70 -4.89 -1.20
N ARG A 69 -12.75 -4.89 -0.36
CA ARG A 69 -14.14 -4.78 -0.82
C ARG A 69 -14.40 -3.44 -1.52
N LEU A 70 -13.91 -2.33 -0.95
CA LEU A 70 -14.01 -1.01 -1.58
C LEU A 70 -13.35 -1.02 -2.96
N THR A 71 -12.13 -1.57 -3.07
CA THR A 71 -11.42 -1.67 -4.35
C THR A 71 -12.23 -2.47 -5.35
N ALA A 72 -12.74 -3.65 -4.97
CA ALA A 72 -13.53 -4.50 -5.85
C ALA A 72 -14.81 -3.80 -6.33
N SER A 73 -15.54 -3.13 -5.41
CA SER A 73 -16.79 -2.44 -5.72
C SER A 73 -16.57 -1.20 -6.60
N LEU A 74 -15.53 -0.41 -6.30
CA LEU A 74 -15.29 0.86 -6.98
C LEU A 74 -14.68 0.67 -8.37
N THR A 75 -13.70 -0.25 -8.50
CA THR A 75 -12.96 -0.42 -9.75
C THR A 75 -13.57 -1.49 -10.66
N GLN A 76 -14.29 -2.46 -10.11
CA GLN A 76 -14.83 -3.62 -10.82
C GLN A 76 -13.75 -4.39 -11.63
N ASP A 77 -12.49 -4.29 -11.21
CA ASP A 77 -11.34 -4.91 -11.85
C ASP A 77 -10.55 -5.76 -10.84
N LYS A 78 -10.47 -7.05 -11.09
CA LYS A 78 -9.74 -7.99 -10.25
C LYS A 78 -8.25 -7.68 -10.15
N ARG A 79 -7.66 -7.07 -11.17
CA ARG A 79 -6.26 -6.64 -11.16
C ARG A 79 -6.02 -5.56 -10.10
N GLU A 80 -6.97 -4.64 -9.95
CA GLU A 80 -6.91 -3.60 -8.92
C GLU A 80 -7.04 -4.20 -7.51
N VAL A 81 -7.88 -5.23 -7.36
CA VAL A 81 -7.99 -6.00 -6.11
C VAL A 81 -6.66 -6.72 -5.78
N GLU A 82 -6.01 -7.33 -6.78
CA GLU A 82 -4.69 -7.94 -6.61
C GLU A 82 -3.63 -6.91 -6.19
N ARG A 83 -3.68 -5.69 -6.71
CA ARG A 83 -2.79 -4.58 -6.31
C ARG A 83 -3.01 -4.19 -4.85
N MET A 84 -4.27 -4.08 -4.39
CA MET A 84 -4.61 -3.79 -2.99
C MET A 84 -4.11 -4.90 -2.05
N VAL A 85 -4.31 -6.17 -2.41
CA VAL A 85 -3.81 -7.32 -1.64
C VAL A 85 -2.27 -7.30 -1.56
N ARG A 86 -1.59 -6.99 -2.65
CA ARG A 86 -0.12 -6.87 -2.66
C ARG A 86 0.36 -5.72 -1.76
N LEU A 87 -0.36 -4.60 -1.75
CA LEU A 87 -0.05 -3.45 -0.88
C LEU A 87 -0.24 -3.82 0.60
N MET A 88 -1.32 -4.52 0.95
CA MET A 88 -1.52 -5.09 2.30
C MET A 88 -0.33 -5.96 2.73
N ILE A 89 0.05 -6.91 1.88
CA ILE A 89 1.18 -7.83 2.15
C ILE A 89 2.47 -7.03 2.36
N PHE A 90 2.73 -6.02 1.52
CA PHE A 90 3.92 -5.19 1.63
C PHE A 90 3.94 -4.41 2.95
N ASN A 91 2.87 -3.71 3.31
CA ASN A 91 2.79 -2.95 4.56
C ASN A 91 3.05 -3.85 5.78
N VAL A 92 2.42 -5.02 5.82
CA VAL A 92 2.61 -5.97 6.93
C VAL A 92 4.06 -6.50 6.97
N LYS A 93 4.63 -6.92 5.84
CA LYS A 93 5.97 -7.51 5.81
C LYS A 93 7.09 -6.48 5.95
N ALA A 94 6.87 -5.24 5.55
CA ALA A 94 7.81 -4.13 5.71
C ALA A 94 7.74 -3.47 7.09
N GLY A 95 6.72 -3.77 7.91
CA GLY A 95 6.50 -3.12 9.19
C GLY A 95 6.05 -1.66 9.06
N ASN A 96 5.31 -1.33 8.00
CA ASN A 96 4.65 -0.03 7.86
C ASN A 96 3.32 -0.07 8.60
N GLN A 97 3.34 0.28 9.89
CA GLN A 97 2.16 0.24 10.76
C GLN A 97 1.33 1.54 10.73
N ASP A 98 1.81 2.59 10.05
CA ASP A 98 1.04 3.82 9.82
C ASP A 98 0.18 3.74 8.54
N ASP A 99 -0.35 2.57 8.27
CA ASP A 99 -1.19 2.24 7.12
C ASP A 99 -2.65 2.70 7.33
N HIS A 100 -2.81 3.99 7.63
CA HIS A 100 -4.13 4.57 7.90
C HIS A 100 -4.93 4.85 6.61
N SER A 101 -6.22 5.09 6.75
CA SER A 101 -7.19 5.22 5.65
C SER A 101 -6.88 6.31 4.60
N LYS A 102 -6.02 7.29 4.91
CA LYS A 102 -5.55 8.31 3.94
C LYS A 102 -4.43 7.82 3.03
N ASN A 103 -3.74 6.73 3.39
CA ASN A 103 -2.65 6.16 2.60
C ASN A 103 -3.13 5.24 1.47
N PHE A 104 -4.44 5.12 1.32
CA PHE A 104 -5.09 4.41 0.22
C PHE A 104 -5.95 5.38 -0.57
N SER A 105 -5.65 5.53 -1.86
CA SER A 105 -6.36 6.46 -2.73
C SER A 105 -6.82 5.79 -4.02
N PHE A 106 -7.81 6.38 -4.64
CA PHE A 106 -8.33 5.98 -5.95
C PHE A 106 -8.30 7.18 -6.88
N CYS A 107 -7.93 6.95 -8.13
CA CYS A 107 -7.88 7.95 -9.19
C CYS A 107 -8.93 7.62 -10.24
N MET A 108 -9.55 8.66 -10.81
CA MET A 108 -10.49 8.53 -11.92
C MET A 108 -9.77 8.85 -13.24
N ASP A 109 -9.89 7.98 -14.22
CA ASP A 109 -9.36 8.22 -15.57
C ASP A 109 -10.30 9.11 -16.42
N ALA A 110 -9.89 9.39 -17.66
CA ALA A 110 -10.67 10.23 -18.58
C ALA A 110 -12.02 9.60 -19.00
N GLU A 111 -12.12 8.29 -18.89
CA GLU A 111 -13.34 7.51 -19.19
C GLU A 111 -14.22 7.34 -17.94
N HIS A 112 -13.95 8.10 -16.86
CA HIS A 112 -14.65 8.06 -15.58
C HIS A 112 -14.59 6.71 -14.84
N ARG A 113 -13.56 5.89 -15.11
CA ARG A 113 -13.31 4.64 -14.39
C ARG A 113 -12.37 4.87 -13.21
N TRP A 114 -12.67 4.23 -12.13
CA TRP A 114 -11.82 4.27 -10.93
C TRP A 114 -10.70 3.22 -10.98
N HIS A 115 -9.53 3.61 -10.54
CA HIS A 115 -8.35 2.77 -10.38
C HIS A 115 -7.75 2.98 -9.00
N LEU A 116 -7.17 1.95 -8.41
CA LEU A 116 -6.32 2.12 -7.23
C LEU A 116 -5.13 3.02 -7.61
N SER A 117 -4.85 4.04 -6.82
CA SER A 117 -3.66 4.88 -7.06
C SER A 117 -2.38 4.05 -7.02
N PRO A 118 -1.28 4.53 -7.61
CA PRO A 118 0.03 4.04 -7.23
C PRO A 118 0.25 4.14 -5.71
N ALA A 119 1.07 3.25 -5.15
CA ALA A 119 1.38 3.23 -3.74
C ALA A 119 2.25 4.45 -3.35
N TYR A 120 2.06 4.94 -2.14
CA TYR A 120 2.82 6.05 -1.56
C TYR A 120 2.90 5.86 -0.04
N ASP A 121 3.78 6.62 0.60
CA ASP A 121 3.96 6.63 2.06
C ASP A 121 4.23 5.23 2.65
N LEU A 122 5.22 4.54 2.05
CA LEU A 122 5.61 3.17 2.40
C LEU A 122 6.83 3.16 3.33
N THR A 123 6.78 3.91 4.42
CA THR A 123 7.90 3.99 5.36
C THR A 123 7.66 3.08 6.56
N PRO A 124 8.59 2.17 6.90
CA PRO A 124 8.47 1.39 8.13
C PRO A 124 8.39 2.32 9.34
N CYS A 125 7.41 2.10 10.15
CA CYS A 125 7.18 2.87 11.37
C CYS A 125 6.38 2.05 12.37
N THR A 126 6.56 2.37 13.63
CA THR A 126 5.77 1.77 14.70
C THR A 126 4.46 2.55 14.83
N GLY A 127 3.36 1.85 14.65
CA GLY A 127 2.02 2.40 14.84
C GLY A 127 1.66 2.63 16.32
N ILE A 128 0.46 3.12 16.56
CA ILE A 128 -0.05 3.33 17.92
C ILE A 128 -0.07 1.98 18.64
N ASN A 129 0.55 1.93 19.80
CA ASN A 129 0.71 0.69 20.61
C ASN A 129 1.41 -0.47 19.87
N GLY A 130 2.17 -0.21 18.81
CA GLY A 130 2.81 -1.25 18.01
C GLY A 130 1.86 -2.06 17.14
N GLU A 131 0.75 -1.44 16.73
CA GLU A 131 -0.28 -2.05 15.90
C GLU A 131 -0.43 -1.31 14.57
N HIS A 132 -0.83 -2.05 13.53
CA HIS A 132 -1.24 -1.48 12.25
C HIS A 132 -2.49 -0.61 12.42
N CYS A 133 -2.53 0.53 11.74
CA CYS A 133 -3.73 1.38 11.68
C CYS A 133 -4.88 0.70 10.93
N SER A 134 -4.56 -0.16 9.95
CA SER A 134 -5.53 -1.03 9.28
C SER A 134 -5.29 -2.47 9.69
N THR A 135 -6.28 -3.09 10.33
CA THR A 135 -6.18 -4.48 10.79
C THR A 135 -6.26 -5.48 9.62
N VAL A 136 -5.73 -6.68 9.83
CA VAL A 136 -5.85 -7.82 8.91
C VAL A 136 -6.49 -8.96 9.66
N ASN A 137 -7.61 -9.47 9.20
CA ASN A 137 -8.39 -10.53 9.87
C ASN A 137 -8.64 -10.19 11.35
N GLY A 138 -8.94 -8.90 11.62
CA GLY A 138 -9.18 -8.36 12.96
C GLY A 138 -7.93 -8.20 13.84
N LYS A 139 -6.73 -8.35 13.29
CA LYS A 139 -5.47 -8.25 14.03
C LYS A 139 -4.70 -7.01 13.62
N GLY A 140 -4.26 -6.19 14.59
CA GLY A 140 -3.34 -5.06 14.38
C GLY A 140 -1.86 -5.46 14.54
N ARG A 141 -1.57 -6.63 15.13
CA ARG A 141 -0.21 -7.16 15.35
C ARG A 141 -0.17 -8.68 15.24
N ASN A 142 1.04 -9.24 15.14
CA ASN A 142 1.24 -10.69 15.00
C ASN A 142 0.45 -11.29 13.81
N ILE A 143 0.38 -10.52 12.73
CA ILE A 143 -0.32 -10.91 11.50
C ILE A 143 0.47 -12.01 10.81
N THR A 144 -0.17 -13.15 10.61
CA THR A 144 0.42 -14.35 9.97
C THR A 144 0.09 -14.40 8.48
N ASP A 145 0.79 -15.26 7.73
CA ASP A 145 0.46 -15.52 6.33
C ASP A 145 -0.96 -16.08 6.15
N ALA A 146 -1.45 -16.86 7.13
CA ALA A 146 -2.82 -17.34 7.13
C ALA A 146 -3.85 -16.20 7.25
N ASP A 147 -3.55 -15.17 8.04
CA ASP A 147 -4.40 -13.98 8.14
C ASP A 147 -4.44 -13.20 6.81
N LEU A 148 -3.29 -13.02 6.16
CA LEU A 148 -3.20 -12.38 4.84
C LEU A 148 -4.00 -13.14 3.78
N ILE A 149 -3.91 -14.47 3.76
CA ILE A 149 -4.67 -15.32 2.84
C ILE A 149 -6.18 -15.20 3.10
N LYS A 150 -6.59 -15.20 4.36
CA LYS A 150 -8.00 -15.08 4.74
C LYS A 150 -8.56 -13.70 4.36
N ALA A 151 -7.82 -12.62 4.62
CA ALA A 151 -8.22 -11.28 4.23
C ALA A 151 -8.34 -11.14 2.69
N ALA A 152 -7.38 -11.68 1.94
CA ALA A 152 -7.40 -11.63 0.48
C ALA A 152 -8.59 -12.40 -0.15
N ALA A 153 -9.09 -13.42 0.54
CA ALA A 153 -10.20 -14.23 0.05
C ALA A 153 -11.50 -13.43 -0.11
N VAL A 154 -11.69 -12.32 0.63
CA VAL A 154 -12.88 -11.46 0.49
C VAL A 154 -12.95 -10.77 -0.88
N GLY A 155 -11.79 -10.60 -1.54
CA GLY A 155 -11.68 -10.09 -2.92
C GLY A 155 -11.60 -11.21 -3.98
N GLY A 156 -11.83 -12.47 -3.60
CA GLY A 156 -11.75 -13.60 -4.52
C GLY A 156 -10.32 -13.95 -4.95
N ILE A 157 -9.29 -13.56 -4.19
CA ILE A 157 -7.90 -13.89 -4.49
C ILE A 157 -7.54 -15.22 -3.80
N GLY A 158 -7.20 -16.23 -4.59
CA GLY A 158 -6.92 -17.57 -4.10
C GLY A 158 -5.60 -17.69 -3.32
N ALA A 159 -5.54 -18.61 -2.37
CA ALA A 159 -4.41 -18.79 -1.46
C ALA A 159 -3.06 -19.00 -2.17
N ARG A 160 -3.02 -19.72 -3.31
CA ARG A 160 -1.79 -19.92 -4.09
C ARG A 160 -1.22 -18.58 -4.56
N LYS A 161 -2.06 -17.70 -5.13
CA LYS A 161 -1.65 -16.38 -5.61
C LYS A 161 -1.14 -15.49 -4.48
N VAL A 162 -1.79 -15.55 -3.31
CA VAL A 162 -1.36 -14.80 -2.12
C VAL A 162 0.00 -15.26 -1.63
N LYS A 163 0.26 -16.58 -1.59
CA LYS A 163 1.57 -17.12 -1.21
C LYS A 163 2.67 -16.67 -2.18
N GLU A 164 2.43 -16.72 -3.49
CA GLU A 164 3.35 -16.19 -4.50
C GLU A 164 3.65 -14.70 -4.28
N MET A 165 2.63 -13.89 -3.94
CA MET A 165 2.82 -12.47 -3.62
C MET A 165 3.64 -12.28 -2.34
N ILE A 166 3.40 -13.07 -1.30
CA ILE A 166 4.16 -13.02 -0.04
C ILE A 166 5.65 -13.32 -0.30
N GLU A 167 5.95 -14.38 -1.05
CA GLU A 167 7.33 -14.74 -1.41
C GLU A 167 8.04 -13.62 -2.16
N GLN A 168 7.37 -13.03 -3.17
CA GLN A 168 7.91 -11.90 -3.94
C GLN A 168 8.21 -10.68 -3.06
N VAL A 169 7.29 -10.33 -2.15
CA VAL A 169 7.45 -9.21 -1.23
C VAL A 169 8.60 -9.47 -0.25
N VAL A 170 8.64 -10.65 0.37
CA VAL A 170 9.71 -11.01 1.32
C VAL A 170 11.07 -11.00 0.65
N GLU A 171 11.18 -11.54 -0.57
CA GLU A 171 12.44 -11.53 -1.33
C GLU A 171 12.88 -10.11 -1.69
N ALA A 172 11.95 -9.22 -2.05
CA ALA A 172 12.25 -7.82 -2.35
C ALA A 172 12.76 -7.08 -1.10
N LEU A 173 12.17 -7.34 0.07
CA LEU A 173 12.53 -6.72 1.34
C LEU A 173 13.86 -7.25 1.89
N ARG A 174 14.19 -8.54 1.69
CA ARG A 174 15.50 -9.12 2.11
C ARG A 174 16.69 -8.37 1.51
N LYS A 175 16.53 -7.80 0.32
CA LYS A 175 17.59 -7.03 -0.36
C LYS A 175 17.82 -5.66 0.25
N LEU A 176 16.91 -5.16 1.11
CA LEU A 176 17.09 -3.93 1.89
C LEU A 176 17.99 -4.14 3.12
N SER A 177 18.05 -5.36 3.64
CA SER A 177 18.74 -5.70 4.89
C SER A 177 20.26 -5.80 4.76
N LYS A 178 20.83 -5.56 3.59
CA LYS A 178 22.28 -5.48 3.40
C LYS A 178 22.69 -4.01 3.43
N PRO A 179 23.30 -3.53 4.53
CA PRO A 179 23.96 -2.23 4.50
C PRO A 179 25.07 -2.27 3.45
N TYR A 180 25.19 -1.19 2.68
CA TYR A 180 26.35 -0.92 1.83
C TYR A 180 27.53 -0.58 2.72
#